data_d3b0cb82954517e4e5118f331e1977df
#
_entry.id   d3b0cb82954517e4e5118f331e1977df
#
_cell.length_a   1.000
_cell.length_b   1.000
_cell.length_c   1.000
_cell.angle_alpha   90.00
_cell.angle_beta   90.00
_cell.angle_gamma   90.00
#
_symmetry.space_group_name_H-M   'P 1'
#
loop_
_entity.id
_entity.type
_entity.pdbx_description
1 polymer ?
#
loop_
_entity_poly.entity_id
_entity_poly.type
_entity_poly.pdbx_seq_one_letter_code
_entity_poly.pdbx_strand_id
1 'polypeptide(L)'
;MDGILVINKSKGLTSNDIVKKVKKILNTKVGHTGTLDPNATGVLPLLLGNATKISKYLINHDKEYEAVIKLGAKTTTADVEGKIIEEKEVNKEKLKKENIKEVLKSFIGKQQQIPPIYSAIKVNGKKLYEYARQGKEVEIKARNIEIYDLKNRF
;
A
#
# COMPACT_ATOMS: atom_id res chain seq x y z
N MET A 1 -4.50 6.33 28.67
CA MET A 1 -3.59 5.22 28.29
C MET A 1 -2.74 5.70 27.11
N ASP A 2 -1.42 5.59 27.21
CA ASP A 2 -0.46 5.96 26.18
C ASP A 2 0.38 4.74 25.81
N GLY A 3 0.69 4.57 24.52
CA GLY A 3 1.50 3.43 24.08
C GLY A 3 1.32 3.07 22.61
N ILE A 4 1.92 1.97 22.23
CA ILE A 4 1.83 1.39 20.88
C ILE A 4 1.13 0.03 20.99
N LEU A 5 0.10 -0.17 20.17
CA LEU A 5 -0.62 -1.43 20.05
C LEU A 5 -0.46 -1.95 18.63
N VAL A 6 0.05 -3.16 18.49
CA VAL A 6 0.22 -3.81 17.18
C VAL A 6 -0.95 -4.73 16.91
N ILE A 7 -1.65 -4.51 15.81
CA ILE A 7 -2.81 -5.29 15.39
C ILE A 7 -2.50 -6.03 14.08
N ASN A 8 -2.90 -7.28 13.99
CA ASN A 8 -3.01 -7.98 12.72
C ASN A 8 -4.35 -7.60 12.07
N LYS A 9 -4.31 -6.68 11.12
CA LYS A 9 -5.53 -6.22 10.42
C LYS A 9 -6.08 -7.36 9.54
N SER A 10 -7.31 -7.72 9.75
CA SER A 10 -8.01 -8.69 8.89
C SER A 10 -8.48 -8.07 7.58
N LYS A 11 -8.71 -8.90 6.58
CA LYS A 11 -9.34 -8.54 5.30
C LYS A 11 -10.74 -7.98 5.51
N GLY A 12 -11.17 -7.06 4.64
CA GLY A 12 -12.51 -6.48 4.62
C GLY A 12 -12.69 -5.25 5.52
N LEU A 13 -11.66 -4.86 6.29
CA LEU A 13 -11.69 -3.67 7.14
C LEU A 13 -10.66 -2.65 6.68
N THR A 14 -11.01 -1.38 6.72
CA THR A 14 -10.03 -0.30 6.54
C THR A 14 -9.18 -0.12 7.80
N SER A 15 -7.97 0.46 7.64
CA SER A 15 -7.15 0.85 8.81
C SER A 15 -7.91 1.77 9.77
N ASN A 16 -8.78 2.65 9.22
CA ASN A 16 -9.59 3.56 10.03
C ASN A 16 -10.71 2.84 10.82
N ASP A 17 -11.25 1.75 10.30
CA ASP A 17 -12.25 0.95 11.04
C ASP A 17 -11.63 0.29 12.26
N ILE A 18 -10.39 -0.17 12.14
CA ILE A 18 -9.62 -0.68 13.29
C ILE A 18 -9.38 0.44 14.30
N VAL A 19 -8.95 1.63 13.86
CA VAL A 19 -8.79 2.80 14.74
C VAL A 19 -10.07 3.13 15.49
N LYS A 20 -11.22 3.17 14.80
CA LYS A 20 -12.53 3.45 15.42
C LYS A 20 -12.90 2.39 16.47
N LYS A 21 -12.70 1.11 16.16
CA LYS A 21 -12.97 0.00 17.10
C LYS A 21 -12.13 0.13 18.36
N VAL A 22 -10.81 0.30 18.21
CA VAL A 22 -9.89 0.41 19.35
C VAL A 22 -10.18 1.68 20.16
N LYS A 23 -10.44 2.82 19.49
CA LYS A 23 -10.85 4.06 20.17
C LYS A 23 -12.09 3.87 21.03
N LYS A 24 -13.10 3.13 20.53
CA LYS A 24 -14.33 2.84 21.30
C LYS A 24 -14.05 1.96 22.52
N ILE A 25 -13.21 0.93 22.36
CA ILE A 25 -12.90 -0.03 23.43
C ILE A 25 -12.07 0.62 24.54
N LEU A 26 -11.02 1.38 24.15
CA LEU A 26 -10.07 1.93 25.11
C LEU A 26 -10.40 3.37 25.56
N ASN A 27 -11.46 3.97 25.01
CA ASN A 27 -11.88 5.34 25.27
C ASN A 27 -10.71 6.34 25.28
N THR A 28 -9.82 6.24 24.27
CA THR A 28 -8.63 7.08 24.15
C THR A 28 -8.41 7.52 22.70
N LYS A 29 -7.56 8.54 22.50
CA LYS A 29 -7.14 8.94 21.15
C LYS A 29 -6.32 7.83 20.52
N VAL A 30 -6.62 7.49 19.25
CA VAL A 30 -5.92 6.44 18.50
C VAL A 30 -5.56 6.97 17.11
N GLY A 31 -4.35 6.69 16.68
CA GLY A 31 -3.87 6.90 15.31
C GLY A 31 -3.16 5.66 14.78
N HIS A 32 -2.79 5.63 13.50
CA HIS A 32 -1.98 4.55 12.92
C HIS A 32 -0.77 5.12 12.18
N THR A 33 0.26 4.32 11.97
CA THR A 33 1.53 4.74 11.34
C THR A 33 1.61 4.41 9.85
N GLY A 34 0.62 3.70 9.30
CA GLY A 34 0.54 3.35 7.88
C GLY A 34 -0.86 2.91 7.51
N THR A 35 -1.21 3.04 6.24
CA THR A 35 -2.51 2.60 5.73
C THR A 35 -2.34 1.27 5.02
N LEU A 36 -3.12 0.29 5.42
CA LEU A 36 -3.34 -0.96 4.69
C LEU A 36 -4.68 -0.86 3.97
N ASP A 37 -4.73 -1.32 2.73
CA ASP A 37 -5.95 -1.38 1.94
C ASP A 37 -6.97 -2.35 2.57
N PRO A 38 -8.27 -2.21 2.26
CA PRO A 38 -9.30 -3.08 2.84
C PRO A 38 -9.02 -4.57 2.63
N ASN A 39 -8.54 -4.94 1.45
CA ASN A 39 -8.22 -6.33 1.09
C ASN A 39 -6.87 -6.81 1.61
N ALA A 40 -5.99 -5.92 2.04
CA ALA A 40 -4.71 -6.29 2.64
C ALA A 40 -4.91 -6.76 4.09
N THR A 41 -4.09 -7.73 4.49
CA THR A 41 -3.96 -8.20 5.88
C THR A 41 -2.56 -7.89 6.38
N GLY A 42 -2.36 -7.89 7.69
CA GLY A 42 -1.02 -7.78 8.26
C GLY A 42 -0.88 -6.74 9.36
N VAL A 43 0.36 -6.40 9.65
CA VAL A 43 0.76 -5.58 10.79
C VAL A 43 0.29 -4.14 10.64
N LEU A 44 -0.53 -3.68 11.56
CA LEU A 44 -1.00 -2.30 11.68
C LEU A 44 -0.65 -1.76 13.07
N PRO A 45 0.44 -0.97 13.20
CA PRO A 45 0.76 -0.32 14.47
C PRO A 45 -0.21 0.84 14.74
N LEU A 46 -0.81 0.82 15.92
CA LEU A 46 -1.67 1.88 16.44
C LEU A 46 -0.95 2.64 17.54
N LEU A 47 -1.14 3.93 17.57
CA LEU A 47 -0.62 4.84 18.58
C LEU A 47 -1.77 5.29 19.47
N LEU A 48 -1.62 5.15 20.79
CA LEU A 48 -2.64 5.41 21.78
C LEU A 48 -2.29 6.69 22.57
N GLY A 49 -3.29 7.53 22.81
CA GLY A 49 -3.16 8.75 23.64
C GLY A 49 -2.06 9.68 23.15
N ASN A 50 -1.12 10.02 24.03
CA ASN A 50 0.01 10.92 23.71
C ASN A 50 0.99 10.32 22.69
N ALA A 51 1.05 8.99 22.55
CA ALA A 51 1.89 8.36 21.54
C ALA A 51 1.48 8.76 20.10
N THR A 52 0.25 9.26 19.88
CA THR A 52 -0.14 9.79 18.55
C THR A 52 0.74 10.95 18.08
N LYS A 53 1.44 11.65 18.98
CA LYS A 53 2.34 12.76 18.64
C LYS A 53 3.62 12.30 17.94
N ILE A 54 4.05 11.04 18.15
CA ILE A 54 5.25 10.48 17.52
C ILE A 54 4.99 9.88 16.13
N SER A 55 3.73 9.88 15.64
CA SER A 55 3.37 9.31 14.34
C SER A 55 4.26 9.79 13.20
N LYS A 56 4.61 11.08 13.18
CA LYS A 56 5.47 11.70 12.16
C LYS A 56 6.86 11.04 12.03
N TYR A 57 7.37 10.46 13.09
CA TYR A 57 8.68 9.77 13.11
C TYR A 57 8.57 8.31 12.71
N LEU A 58 7.35 7.73 12.74
CA LEU A 58 7.10 6.32 12.49
C LEU A 58 6.43 6.05 11.13
N ILE A 59 6.07 7.08 10.37
CA ILE A 59 5.43 6.91 9.05
C ILE A 59 6.46 6.48 7.99
N ASN A 60 7.68 7.02 8.07
CA ASN A 60 8.74 6.79 7.08
C ASN A 60 9.70 5.68 7.54
N HIS A 61 9.18 4.49 7.76
CA HIS A 61 9.98 3.29 8.02
C HIS A 61 9.91 2.32 6.85
N ASP A 62 10.86 1.39 6.81
CA ASP A 62 10.89 0.32 5.82
C ASP A 62 9.67 -0.57 5.95
N LYS A 63 9.23 -1.14 4.84
CA LYS A 63 8.03 -1.96 4.75
C LYS A 63 8.32 -3.21 3.97
N GLU A 64 7.73 -4.31 4.40
CA GLU A 64 7.75 -5.58 3.68
C GLU A 64 6.32 -6.01 3.33
N TYR A 65 6.13 -6.45 2.09
CA TYR A 65 4.85 -6.91 1.59
C TYR A 65 4.99 -8.27 0.93
N GLU A 66 4.02 -9.13 1.13
CA GLU A 66 3.79 -10.30 0.31
C GLU A 66 2.62 -10.01 -0.63
N ALA A 67 2.85 -10.16 -1.94
CA ALA A 67 1.84 -9.87 -2.95
C ALA A 67 1.73 -11.01 -3.97
N VAL A 68 0.50 -11.33 -4.36
CA VAL A 68 0.22 -12.24 -5.49
C VAL A 68 -0.02 -11.40 -6.73
N ILE A 69 0.80 -11.61 -7.76
CA ILE A 69 0.71 -10.88 -9.03
C ILE A 69 0.07 -11.79 -10.07
N LYS A 70 -1.06 -11.34 -10.68
CA LYS A 70 -1.65 -11.96 -11.86
C LYS A 70 -1.06 -11.31 -13.11
N LEU A 71 -0.40 -12.10 -13.93
CA LEU A 71 0.12 -11.65 -15.22
C LEU A 71 -0.97 -11.66 -16.30
N GLY A 72 -0.74 -10.89 -17.38
CA GLY A 72 -1.61 -10.84 -18.56
C GLY A 72 -2.80 -9.89 -18.42
N ALA A 73 -3.03 -9.24 -17.29
CA ALA A 73 -4.10 -8.27 -17.15
C ALA A 73 -3.62 -7.01 -16.43
N LYS A 74 -4.06 -5.85 -16.90
CA LYS A 74 -3.87 -4.56 -16.25
C LYS A 74 -5.22 -3.96 -15.89
N THR A 75 -5.33 -3.41 -14.69
CA THR A 75 -6.57 -2.83 -14.20
C THR A 75 -6.44 -1.33 -13.92
N THR A 76 -7.55 -0.64 -13.81
CA THR A 76 -7.60 0.80 -13.52
C THR A 76 -6.99 1.18 -12.17
N THR A 77 -7.03 0.26 -11.20
CA THR A 77 -6.52 0.48 -9.83
C THR A 77 -5.18 -0.20 -9.56
N ALA A 78 -4.66 -0.96 -10.53
CA ALA A 78 -3.49 -1.83 -10.39
C ALA A 78 -3.66 -2.96 -9.35
N ASP A 79 -4.90 -3.30 -9.00
CA ASP A 79 -5.28 -4.40 -8.12
C ASP A 79 -6.49 -5.16 -8.69
N VAL A 80 -6.98 -6.16 -7.96
CA VAL A 80 -8.10 -7.03 -8.39
C VAL A 80 -9.48 -6.36 -8.37
N GLU A 81 -9.60 -5.17 -7.79
CA GLU A 81 -10.87 -4.45 -7.69
C GLU A 81 -11.13 -3.56 -8.92
N GLY A 82 -10.09 -3.23 -9.67
CA GLY A 82 -10.19 -2.37 -10.84
C GLY A 82 -10.77 -3.08 -12.07
N LYS A 83 -11.36 -2.29 -12.96
CA LYS A 83 -11.78 -2.79 -14.28
C LYS A 83 -10.55 -3.11 -15.11
N ILE A 84 -10.58 -4.22 -15.84
CA ILE A 84 -9.53 -4.58 -16.79
C ILE A 84 -9.52 -3.54 -17.92
N ILE A 85 -8.36 -2.97 -18.20
CA ILE A 85 -8.13 -1.96 -19.24
C ILE A 85 -7.16 -2.43 -20.33
N GLU A 86 -6.41 -3.49 -20.07
CA GLU A 86 -5.50 -4.10 -21.03
C GLU A 86 -5.36 -5.58 -20.69
N GLU A 87 -5.41 -6.43 -21.72
CA GLU A 87 -5.12 -7.86 -21.61
C GLU A 87 -4.05 -8.24 -22.62
N LYS A 88 -3.13 -9.10 -22.20
CA LYS A 88 -2.08 -9.68 -23.06
C LYS A 88 -1.96 -11.16 -22.78
N GLU A 89 -1.79 -11.93 -23.83
CA GLU A 89 -1.47 -13.36 -23.70
C GLU A 89 -0.13 -13.53 -22.99
N VAL A 90 -0.13 -14.42 -22.02
CA VAL A 90 1.06 -14.72 -21.22
C VAL A 90 1.84 -15.87 -21.88
N ASN A 91 3.01 -15.56 -22.42
CA ASN A 91 3.90 -16.59 -22.93
C ASN A 91 4.54 -17.37 -21.77
N LYS A 92 4.04 -18.60 -21.56
CA LYS A 92 4.49 -19.47 -20.47
C LYS A 92 5.97 -19.85 -20.57
N GLU A 93 6.55 -19.90 -21.75
CA GLU A 93 7.97 -20.22 -21.96
C GLU A 93 8.90 -19.14 -21.36
N LYS A 94 8.42 -17.87 -21.35
CA LYS A 94 9.14 -16.75 -20.71
C LYS A 94 9.03 -16.73 -19.19
N LEU A 95 8.13 -17.54 -18.60
CA LEU A 95 7.94 -17.60 -17.14
C LEU A 95 8.87 -18.60 -16.46
N LYS A 96 10.04 -18.86 -17.06
CA LYS A 96 11.09 -19.64 -16.39
C LYS A 96 11.59 -18.89 -15.16
N LYS A 97 11.96 -19.65 -14.14
CA LYS A 97 12.41 -19.14 -12.83
C LYS A 97 13.55 -18.12 -12.94
N GLU A 98 14.46 -18.41 -13.87
CA GLU A 98 15.63 -17.57 -14.15
C GLU A 98 15.22 -16.20 -14.69
N ASN A 99 14.33 -16.17 -15.69
CA ASN A 99 13.83 -14.94 -16.31
C ASN A 99 13.09 -14.06 -15.29
N ILE A 100 12.26 -14.68 -14.45
CA ILE A 100 11.54 -13.96 -13.39
C ILE A 100 12.52 -13.36 -12.39
N LYS A 101 13.55 -14.11 -11.99
CA LYS A 101 14.60 -13.59 -11.09
C LYS A 101 15.36 -12.41 -11.69
N GLU A 102 15.68 -12.45 -12.97
CA GLU A 102 16.35 -11.33 -13.66
C GLU A 102 15.47 -10.08 -13.68
N VAL A 103 14.19 -10.23 -14.01
CA VAL A 103 13.23 -9.13 -13.98
C VAL A 103 13.10 -8.56 -12.57
N LEU A 104 12.97 -9.38 -11.53
CA LEU A 104 12.89 -8.90 -10.15
C LEU A 104 14.15 -8.16 -9.73
N LYS A 105 15.33 -8.65 -10.11
CA LYS A 105 16.61 -7.97 -9.83
C LYS A 105 16.67 -6.57 -10.46
N SER A 106 16.07 -6.35 -11.63
CA SER A 106 16.06 -5.05 -12.29
C SER A 106 15.26 -3.98 -11.53
N PHE A 107 14.39 -4.38 -10.60
CA PHE A 107 13.62 -3.46 -9.75
C PHE A 107 14.30 -3.15 -8.43
N ILE A 108 15.41 -3.80 -8.08
CA ILE A 108 16.13 -3.56 -6.82
C ILE A 108 16.95 -2.27 -6.94
N GLY A 109 16.95 -1.47 -5.87
CA GLY A 109 17.69 -0.22 -5.76
C GLY A 109 16.83 1.02 -5.82
N LYS A 110 17.48 2.16 -6.03
CA LYS A 110 16.85 3.49 -6.10
C LYS A 110 16.19 3.71 -7.44
N GLN A 111 14.96 4.14 -7.43
CA GLN A 111 14.19 4.43 -8.65
C GLN A 111 13.13 5.50 -8.42
N GLN A 112 12.58 6.03 -9.50
CA GLN A 112 11.46 6.94 -9.45
C GLN A 112 10.15 6.18 -9.70
N GLN A 113 9.16 6.42 -8.86
CA GLN A 113 7.82 5.87 -9.00
C GLN A 113 6.82 7.00 -9.16
N ILE A 114 6.00 6.94 -10.20
CA ILE A 114 4.79 7.74 -10.28
C ILE A 114 3.70 7.00 -9.47
N PRO A 115 3.23 7.58 -8.36
CA PRO A 115 2.20 6.93 -7.56
C PRO A 115 0.91 6.71 -8.36
N PRO A 116 0.19 5.60 -8.13
CA PRO A 116 -1.10 5.39 -8.77
C PRO A 116 -2.11 6.44 -8.27
N ILE A 117 -3.02 6.85 -9.18
CA ILE A 117 -4.06 7.83 -8.84
C ILE A 117 -4.99 7.32 -7.71
N TYR A 118 -5.21 6.01 -7.63
CA TYR A 118 -5.95 5.38 -6.52
C TYR A 118 -5.06 5.15 -5.30
N SER A 119 -4.49 6.24 -4.76
CA SER A 119 -3.66 6.20 -3.56
C SER A 119 -4.09 7.23 -2.51
N ALA A 120 -3.63 7.05 -1.28
CA ALA A 120 -3.90 7.97 -0.17
C ALA A 120 -2.94 9.19 -0.13
N ILE A 121 -2.07 9.34 -1.13
CA ILE A 121 -1.16 10.47 -1.27
C ILE A 121 -1.96 11.75 -1.48
N LYS A 122 -1.56 12.82 -0.80
CA LYS A 122 -2.23 14.12 -0.91
C LYS A 122 -1.53 15.02 -1.94
N VAL A 123 -2.34 15.61 -2.82
CA VAL A 123 -1.95 16.69 -3.73
C VAL A 123 -2.96 17.83 -3.51
N ASN A 124 -2.47 19.04 -3.29
CA ASN A 124 -3.32 20.23 -3.01
C ASN A 124 -4.35 19.99 -1.89
N GLY A 125 -3.93 19.27 -0.83
CA GLY A 125 -4.76 19.00 0.36
C GLY A 125 -5.78 17.86 0.22
N LYS A 126 -6.03 17.34 -0.98
CA LYS A 126 -6.94 16.21 -1.26
C LYS A 126 -6.14 14.95 -1.59
N LYS A 127 -6.68 13.78 -1.24
CA LYS A 127 -6.06 12.49 -1.59
C LYS A 127 -6.26 12.17 -3.07
N LEU A 128 -5.28 11.51 -3.70
CA LEU A 128 -5.33 11.19 -5.13
C LEU A 128 -6.58 10.38 -5.50
N TYR A 129 -7.00 9.41 -4.68
CA TYR A 129 -8.21 8.64 -4.93
C TYR A 129 -9.50 9.50 -4.95
N GLU A 130 -9.51 10.67 -4.30
CA GLU A 130 -10.66 11.60 -4.32
C GLU A 130 -10.76 12.30 -5.68
N TYR A 131 -9.62 12.62 -6.32
CA TYR A 131 -9.58 13.11 -7.70
C TYR A 131 -10.04 12.03 -8.67
N ALA A 132 -9.54 10.80 -8.53
CA ALA A 132 -9.93 9.68 -9.37
C ALA A 132 -11.44 9.44 -9.36
N ARG A 133 -12.08 9.45 -8.18
CA ARG A 133 -13.53 9.29 -8.03
C ARG A 133 -14.33 10.42 -8.65
N GLN A 134 -13.76 11.62 -8.76
CA GLN A 134 -14.39 12.77 -9.40
C GLN A 134 -14.11 12.85 -10.90
N GLY A 135 -13.35 11.90 -11.47
CA GLY A 135 -12.92 11.94 -12.87
C GLY A 135 -12.02 13.14 -13.20
N LYS A 136 -11.36 13.71 -12.18
CA LYS A 136 -10.48 14.87 -12.37
C LYS A 136 -9.05 14.43 -12.57
N GLU A 137 -8.43 14.97 -13.60
CA GLU A 137 -6.98 14.83 -13.81
C GLU A 137 -6.22 15.70 -12.81
N VAL A 138 -5.10 15.19 -12.34
CA VAL A 138 -4.17 15.89 -11.46
C VAL A 138 -2.75 15.47 -11.83
N GLU A 139 -1.85 16.41 -11.89
CA GLU A 139 -0.44 16.13 -12.10
C GLU A 139 0.14 15.39 -10.89
N ILE A 140 0.65 14.19 -11.14
CA ILE A 140 1.24 13.34 -10.11
C ILE A 140 2.75 13.34 -10.30
N LYS A 141 3.48 13.96 -9.37
CA LYS A 141 4.94 13.99 -9.40
C LYS A 141 5.53 12.63 -9.03
N ALA A 142 6.55 12.22 -9.76
CA ALA A 142 7.34 11.06 -9.39
C ALA A 142 8.02 11.28 -8.03
N ARG A 143 8.15 10.21 -7.26
CA ARG A 143 8.86 10.18 -5.99
C ARG A 143 10.00 9.19 -6.03
N ASN A 144 11.06 9.47 -5.30
CA ASN A 144 12.14 8.52 -5.11
C ASN A 144 11.69 7.41 -4.16
N ILE A 145 11.91 6.18 -4.56
CA ILE A 145 11.73 4.98 -3.74
C ILE A 145 13.00 4.14 -3.80
N GLU A 146 13.18 3.27 -2.82
CA GLU A 146 14.27 2.30 -2.82
C GLU A 146 13.67 0.93 -2.51
N ILE A 147 13.95 -0.05 -3.36
CA ILE A 147 13.58 -1.44 -3.15
C ILE A 147 14.83 -2.19 -2.72
N TYR A 148 14.83 -2.68 -1.50
CA TYR A 148 16.00 -3.35 -0.92
C TYR A 148 16.12 -4.79 -1.36
N ASP A 149 14.99 -5.49 -1.48
CA ASP A 149 14.97 -6.90 -1.86
C ASP A 149 13.62 -7.29 -2.49
N LEU A 150 13.66 -8.24 -3.42
CA LEU A 150 12.49 -8.86 -4.03
C LEU A 150 12.70 -10.37 -4.09
N LYS A 151 11.86 -11.11 -3.38
CA LYS A 151 11.88 -12.58 -3.35
C LYS A 151 10.65 -13.15 -4.03
N ASN A 152 10.87 -14.12 -4.91
CA ASN A 152 9.77 -14.89 -5.46
C ASN A 152 9.55 -16.14 -4.59
N ARG A 153 8.30 -16.37 -4.20
CA ARG A 153 7.86 -17.60 -3.55
C ARG A 153 7.11 -18.43 -4.61
N PHE A 154 7.82 -19.39 -5.20
CA PHE A 154 7.22 -20.38 -6.09
C PHE A 154 6.57 -21.49 -5.28
#